data_1bc346bc3750dd207800403d46fc9960
#
_entry.id   1bc346bc3750dd207800403d46fc9960
#
_cell.length_a   1.000
_cell.length_b   1.000
_cell.length_c   1.000
_cell.angle_alpha   90.00
_cell.angle_beta   90.00
_cell.angle_gamma   90.00
#
_symmetry.space_group_name_H-M   'P 1'
#
loop_
_entity.id
_entity.type
_entity.pdbx_description
1 polymer ?
#
loop_
_entity_poly.entity_id
_entity_poly.type
_entity_poly.pdbx_seq_one_letter_code
_entity_poly.pdbx_strand_id
1 'polypeptide(L)'
;MTILTSRSGTIEFGPGLPTLLINDQLRIMDQSPEVLAELREGKVDRLLALARLGQETGTNAVDILINHPDLDETVLLPKVALAVHEEIGCPISLDSRNPEALAGALSALRPYKALINSVTAETESLRDLLPVAREYGAAVVGMPMGHIHGLPKTVQGRLAEARVIIETADEYGIPREDLVMDAICLASSAELGSMAVTLDTLS
;
A
#
# COMPACT_ATOMS: atom_id res chain seq x y z
N MET A 1 12.59 8.91 7.99
CA MET A 1 13.08 7.63 7.44
C MET A 1 12.08 6.56 7.83
N THR A 2 11.51 5.86 6.86
CA THR A 2 10.53 4.80 7.09
C THR A 2 11.23 3.44 7.11
N ILE A 3 10.80 2.56 7.98
CA ILE A 3 11.35 1.22 8.15
C ILE A 3 10.26 0.18 7.90
N LEU A 4 10.54 -0.80 7.03
CA LEU A 4 9.75 -2.02 6.89
C LEU A 4 10.59 -3.22 7.27
N THR A 5 9.96 -4.26 7.82
CA THR A 5 10.68 -5.46 8.25
C THR A 5 10.08 -6.73 7.65
N SER A 6 10.93 -7.74 7.49
CA SER A 6 10.55 -9.03 6.93
C SER A 6 11.50 -10.13 7.40
N ARG A 7 11.25 -11.36 6.96
CA ARG A 7 12.14 -12.50 7.24
C ARG A 7 13.55 -12.31 6.67
N SER A 8 13.70 -11.61 5.55
CA SER A 8 15.02 -11.34 4.94
C SER A 8 15.75 -10.15 5.56
N GLY A 9 15.10 -9.42 6.47
CA GLY A 9 15.71 -8.30 7.19
C GLY A 9 14.88 -7.03 7.20
N THR A 10 15.57 -5.92 7.31
CA THR A 10 15.00 -4.57 7.42
C THR A 10 15.32 -3.79 6.15
N ILE A 11 14.33 -3.06 5.65
CA ILE A 11 14.50 -2.09 4.56
C ILE A 11 14.21 -0.70 5.10
N GLU A 12 15.11 0.22 4.84
CA GLU A 12 14.98 1.63 5.16
C GLU A 12 14.86 2.45 3.88
N PHE A 13 13.92 3.37 3.83
CA PHE A 13 13.73 4.26 2.69
C PHE A 13 13.31 5.66 3.12
N GLY A 14 13.48 6.62 2.23
CA GLY A 14 13.19 8.02 2.48
C GLY A 14 14.22 8.95 1.86
N PRO A 15 14.17 10.25 2.15
CA PRO A 15 15.11 11.22 1.58
C PRO A 15 16.58 10.84 1.83
N GLY A 16 17.36 10.79 0.76
CA GLY A 16 18.79 10.44 0.82
C GLY A 16 19.13 8.96 0.94
N LEU A 17 18.12 8.09 0.95
CA LEU A 17 18.27 6.63 0.95
C LEU A 17 17.99 6.04 -0.44
N PRO A 18 18.38 4.78 -0.71
CA PRO A 18 17.99 4.09 -1.94
C PRO A 18 16.48 4.06 -2.14
N THR A 19 16.06 4.11 -3.40
CA THR A 19 14.64 4.00 -3.78
C THR A 19 14.10 2.62 -3.44
N LEU A 20 12.99 2.55 -2.72
CA LEU A 20 12.24 1.33 -2.53
C LEU A 20 11.48 0.99 -3.82
N LEU A 21 11.73 -0.18 -4.38
CA LEU A 21 11.00 -0.70 -5.53
C LEU A 21 9.96 -1.72 -5.06
N ILE A 22 8.69 -1.46 -5.33
CA ILE A 22 7.56 -2.31 -4.94
C ILE A 22 7.02 -3.01 -6.19
N ASN A 23 6.92 -4.34 -6.15
CA ASN A 23 6.25 -5.15 -7.17
C ASN A 23 4.73 -5.04 -6.99
N ASP A 24 4.01 -4.47 -7.95
CA ASP A 24 2.56 -4.30 -7.96
C ASP A 24 1.82 -5.31 -8.87
N GLN A 25 2.48 -6.37 -9.31
CA GLN A 25 1.88 -7.37 -10.21
C GLN A 25 0.82 -8.26 -9.54
N LEU A 26 0.69 -8.25 -8.21
CA LEU A 26 -0.29 -9.03 -7.47
C LEU A 26 -1.64 -8.28 -7.32
N ARG A 27 -2.08 -7.62 -8.38
CA ARG A 27 -3.39 -6.94 -8.49
C ARG A 27 -4.39 -7.92 -9.09
N ILE A 28 -5.33 -8.38 -8.31
CA ILE A 28 -6.20 -9.51 -8.71
C ILE A 28 -7.13 -9.17 -9.88
N MET A 29 -7.58 -7.93 -9.99
CA MET A 29 -8.41 -7.50 -11.14
C MET A 29 -7.70 -7.62 -12.50
N ASP A 30 -6.37 -7.59 -12.50
CA ASP A 30 -5.55 -7.64 -13.72
C ASP A 30 -5.09 -9.07 -14.05
N GLN A 31 -5.50 -10.06 -13.24
CA GLN A 31 -5.04 -11.45 -13.38
C GLN A 31 -5.88 -12.25 -14.37
N SER A 32 -5.28 -13.36 -14.83
CA SER A 32 -5.96 -14.30 -15.72
C SER A 32 -7.10 -15.06 -15.00
N PRO A 33 -8.08 -15.59 -15.76
CA PRO A 33 -9.14 -16.42 -15.19
C PRO A 33 -8.63 -17.63 -14.38
N GLU A 34 -7.46 -18.17 -14.72
CA GLU A 34 -6.84 -19.29 -14.03
C GLU A 34 -6.35 -18.89 -12.62
N VAL A 35 -5.81 -17.68 -12.45
CA VAL A 35 -5.46 -17.15 -11.12
C VAL A 35 -6.71 -16.96 -10.27
N LEU A 36 -7.77 -16.42 -10.85
CA LEU A 36 -9.05 -16.27 -10.14
C LEU A 36 -9.65 -17.63 -9.73
N ALA A 37 -9.55 -18.64 -10.58
CA ALA A 37 -10.01 -19.98 -10.24
C ALA A 37 -9.22 -20.59 -9.07
N GLU A 38 -7.89 -20.46 -9.07
CA GLU A 38 -7.04 -20.90 -7.97
C GLU A 38 -7.41 -20.19 -6.65
N LEU A 39 -7.61 -18.87 -6.68
CA LEU A 39 -7.98 -18.11 -5.49
C LEU A 39 -9.33 -18.50 -4.91
N ARG A 40 -10.33 -18.82 -5.76
CA ARG A 40 -11.63 -19.37 -5.32
C ARG A 40 -11.48 -20.72 -4.62
N GLU A 41 -10.49 -21.53 -5.02
CA GLU A 41 -10.12 -22.77 -4.35
C GLU A 41 -9.18 -22.56 -3.14
N GLY A 42 -8.82 -21.30 -2.88
CA GLY A 42 -7.88 -20.93 -1.83
C GLY A 42 -6.43 -21.33 -2.15
N LYS A 43 -6.07 -21.52 -3.41
CA LYS A 43 -4.68 -21.74 -3.87
C LYS A 43 -4.04 -20.41 -4.26
N VAL A 44 -2.73 -20.32 -4.13
CA VAL A 44 -1.98 -19.06 -4.36
C VAL A 44 -0.72 -19.27 -5.23
N ASP A 45 -0.53 -20.44 -5.80
CA ASP A 45 0.72 -20.85 -6.47
C ASP A 45 1.11 -19.91 -7.62
N ARG A 46 0.14 -19.47 -8.43
CA ARG A 46 0.39 -18.54 -9.54
C ARG A 46 0.76 -17.13 -9.04
N LEU A 47 0.15 -16.66 -7.94
CA LEU A 47 0.54 -15.38 -7.33
C LEU A 47 1.96 -15.45 -6.77
N LEU A 48 2.34 -16.57 -6.16
CA LEU A 48 3.71 -16.79 -5.69
C LEU A 48 4.72 -16.78 -6.85
N ALA A 49 4.35 -17.36 -8.00
CA ALA A 49 5.20 -17.29 -9.19
C ALA A 49 5.42 -15.85 -9.69
N LEU A 50 4.38 -15.01 -9.68
CA LEU A 50 4.49 -13.58 -10.01
C LEU A 50 5.35 -12.82 -8.99
N ALA A 51 5.19 -13.12 -7.71
CA ALA A 51 6.01 -12.51 -6.65
C ALA A 51 7.50 -12.85 -6.82
N ARG A 52 7.84 -14.11 -7.15
CA ARG A 52 9.23 -14.53 -7.44
C ARG A 52 9.80 -13.79 -8.64
N LEU A 53 9.04 -13.67 -9.73
CA LEU A 53 9.48 -12.94 -10.92
C LEU A 53 9.81 -11.47 -10.59
N GLY A 54 8.98 -10.80 -9.79
CA GLY A 54 9.25 -9.45 -9.31
C GLY A 54 10.57 -9.36 -8.55
N GLN A 55 10.84 -10.30 -7.64
CA GLN A 55 12.09 -10.35 -6.87
C GLN A 55 13.31 -10.55 -7.79
N GLU A 56 13.22 -11.41 -8.79
CA GLU A 56 14.29 -11.63 -9.78
C GLU A 56 14.60 -10.37 -10.59
N THR A 57 13.63 -9.48 -10.77
CA THR A 57 13.81 -8.18 -11.45
C THR A 57 14.29 -7.06 -10.53
N GLY A 58 14.55 -7.35 -9.24
CA GLY A 58 15.18 -6.45 -8.28
C GLY A 58 14.22 -5.62 -7.44
N THR A 59 12.94 -6.00 -7.35
CA THR A 59 12.02 -5.35 -6.42
C THR A 59 12.36 -5.71 -4.96
N ASN A 60 12.06 -4.77 -4.05
CA ASN A 60 12.42 -4.88 -2.63
C ASN A 60 11.23 -5.27 -1.76
N ALA A 61 10.02 -5.00 -2.21
CA ALA A 61 8.76 -5.31 -1.54
C ALA A 61 7.70 -5.77 -2.53
N VAL A 62 6.63 -6.38 -2.05
CA VAL A 62 5.49 -6.82 -2.87
C VAL A 62 4.22 -6.15 -2.38
N ASP A 63 3.48 -5.53 -3.32
CA ASP A 63 2.15 -4.99 -3.09
C ASP A 63 1.07 -6.02 -3.44
N ILE A 64 0.05 -6.13 -2.60
CA ILE A 64 -1.01 -7.14 -2.72
C ILE A 64 -2.36 -6.45 -2.70
N LEU A 65 -3.12 -6.59 -3.80
CA LEU A 65 -4.46 -6.04 -3.97
C LEU A 65 -5.46 -7.14 -4.32
N ILE A 66 -6.36 -7.46 -3.37
CA ILE A 66 -7.40 -8.51 -3.50
C ILE A 66 -8.80 -7.88 -3.72
N ASN A 67 -8.94 -6.90 -4.56
CA ASN A 67 -10.24 -6.26 -4.80
C ASN A 67 -10.99 -6.91 -5.97
N HIS A 68 -11.64 -8.03 -5.73
CA HIS A 68 -12.47 -8.70 -6.73
C HIS A 68 -13.84 -9.05 -6.14
N PRO A 69 -14.97 -8.75 -6.83
CA PRO A 69 -16.31 -8.91 -6.27
C PRO A 69 -16.68 -10.35 -5.89
N ASP A 70 -16.07 -11.34 -6.52
CA ASP A 70 -16.32 -12.76 -6.26
C ASP A 70 -15.40 -13.36 -5.20
N LEU A 71 -14.54 -12.58 -4.58
CA LEU A 71 -13.54 -13.04 -3.61
C LEU A 71 -13.76 -12.37 -2.25
N ASP A 72 -13.63 -13.14 -1.18
CA ASP A 72 -13.66 -12.60 0.17
C ASP A 72 -12.27 -12.08 0.55
N GLU A 73 -12.11 -10.77 0.53
CA GLU A 73 -10.84 -10.09 0.85
C GLU A 73 -10.42 -10.34 2.30
N THR A 74 -11.37 -10.45 3.24
CA THR A 74 -11.04 -10.66 4.67
C THR A 74 -10.40 -12.02 4.92
N VAL A 75 -10.67 -12.99 4.06
CA VAL A 75 -10.08 -14.32 4.11
C VAL A 75 -8.81 -14.40 3.27
N LEU A 76 -8.82 -13.80 2.07
CA LEU A 76 -7.73 -14.00 1.10
C LEU A 76 -6.54 -13.08 1.33
N LEU A 77 -6.74 -11.82 1.72
CA LEU A 77 -5.62 -10.89 1.94
C LEU A 77 -4.65 -11.40 3.01
N PRO A 78 -5.10 -11.85 4.20
CA PRO A 78 -4.22 -12.45 5.20
C PRO A 78 -3.46 -13.68 4.67
N LYS A 79 -4.16 -14.54 3.94
CA LYS A 79 -3.60 -15.78 3.40
C LYS A 79 -2.53 -15.52 2.34
N VAL A 80 -2.83 -14.67 1.37
CA VAL A 80 -1.89 -14.31 0.29
C VAL A 80 -0.69 -13.56 0.87
N ALA A 81 -0.91 -12.60 1.77
CA ALA A 81 0.16 -11.84 2.41
C ALA A 81 1.14 -12.74 3.16
N LEU A 82 0.63 -13.67 3.97
CA LEU A 82 1.47 -14.63 4.68
C LEU A 82 2.22 -15.55 3.71
N ALA A 83 1.54 -16.13 2.71
CA ALA A 83 2.16 -17.03 1.75
C ALA A 83 3.28 -16.35 0.94
N VAL A 84 3.04 -15.12 0.46
CA VAL A 84 4.06 -14.32 -0.25
C VAL A 84 5.22 -13.99 0.69
N HIS A 85 4.94 -13.57 1.91
CA HIS A 85 5.98 -13.27 2.90
C HIS A 85 6.84 -14.49 3.24
N GLU A 86 6.23 -15.66 3.40
CA GLU A 86 6.95 -16.91 3.70
C GLU A 86 7.80 -17.39 2.52
N GLU A 87 7.31 -17.25 1.30
CA GLU A 87 7.98 -17.70 0.09
C GLU A 87 9.11 -16.75 -0.34
N ILE A 88 8.85 -15.45 -0.35
CA ILE A 88 9.77 -14.44 -0.87
C ILE A 88 10.65 -13.86 0.25
N GLY A 89 10.11 -13.69 1.45
CA GLY A 89 10.81 -13.13 2.59
C GLY A 89 10.92 -11.61 2.60
N CYS A 90 10.40 -10.89 1.60
CA CYS A 90 10.46 -9.42 1.53
C CYS A 90 9.33 -8.75 2.33
N PRO A 91 9.43 -7.44 2.61
CA PRO A 91 8.33 -6.66 3.17
C PRO A 91 7.10 -6.66 2.28
N ILE A 92 5.93 -6.57 2.91
CA ILE A 92 4.63 -6.57 2.23
C ILE A 92 3.99 -5.18 2.30
N SER A 93 3.45 -4.74 1.17
CA SER A 93 2.51 -3.64 1.05
C SER A 93 1.10 -4.22 0.85
N LEU A 94 0.14 -3.74 1.63
CA LEU A 94 -1.23 -4.20 1.65
C LEU A 94 -2.12 -3.12 1.02
N ASP A 95 -2.52 -3.32 -0.24
CA ASP A 95 -3.42 -2.40 -0.96
C ASP A 95 -4.87 -2.80 -0.69
N SER A 96 -5.45 -2.17 0.31
CA SER A 96 -6.83 -2.42 0.73
C SER A 96 -7.45 -1.19 1.40
N ARG A 97 -8.77 -1.05 1.24
CA ARG A 97 -9.61 -0.08 1.95
C ARG A 97 -10.50 -0.76 3.02
N ASN A 98 -10.35 -2.07 3.19
CA ASN A 98 -11.12 -2.86 4.16
C ASN A 98 -10.33 -3.01 5.47
N PRO A 99 -10.77 -2.35 6.58
CA PRO A 99 -10.04 -2.39 7.84
C PRO A 99 -9.95 -3.81 8.44
N GLU A 100 -10.95 -4.66 8.22
CA GLU A 100 -10.96 -6.04 8.73
C GLU A 100 -9.95 -6.90 7.97
N ALA A 101 -9.90 -6.79 6.64
CA ALA A 101 -8.92 -7.49 5.82
C ALA A 101 -7.48 -7.06 6.16
N LEU A 102 -7.25 -5.75 6.34
CA LEU A 102 -5.97 -5.20 6.77
C LEU A 102 -5.56 -5.71 8.16
N ALA A 103 -6.47 -5.66 9.13
CA ALA A 103 -6.19 -6.15 10.48
C ALA A 103 -5.82 -7.64 10.48
N GLY A 104 -6.54 -8.47 9.70
CA GLY A 104 -6.24 -9.88 9.51
C GLY A 104 -4.86 -10.11 8.90
N ALA A 105 -4.53 -9.38 7.82
CA ALA A 105 -3.23 -9.50 7.15
C ALA A 105 -2.06 -9.03 8.02
N LEU A 106 -2.21 -7.89 8.69
CA LEU A 106 -1.20 -7.37 9.62
C LEU A 106 -0.98 -8.31 10.81
N SER A 107 -2.06 -8.92 11.32
CA SER A 107 -1.96 -9.92 12.38
C SER A 107 -1.18 -11.17 11.92
N ALA A 108 -1.43 -11.64 10.69
CA ALA A 108 -0.74 -12.79 10.12
C ALA A 108 0.75 -12.52 9.86
N LEU A 109 1.11 -11.27 9.56
CA LEU A 109 2.49 -10.86 9.29
C LEU A 109 3.31 -10.57 10.57
N ARG A 110 2.71 -10.57 11.77
CA ARG A 110 3.48 -10.34 13.02
C ARG A 110 4.67 -11.29 13.17
N PRO A 111 5.84 -10.82 13.66
CA PRO A 111 6.12 -9.50 14.24
C PRO A 111 6.63 -8.46 13.23
N TYR A 112 6.47 -8.68 11.96
CA TYR A 112 7.03 -7.84 10.91
C TYR A 112 6.18 -6.60 10.66
N LYS A 113 6.85 -5.49 10.29
CA LYS A 113 6.23 -4.21 10.00
C LYS A 113 5.94 -4.10 8.50
N ALA A 114 4.67 -4.08 8.15
CA ALA A 114 4.18 -3.94 6.78
C ALA A 114 3.81 -2.48 6.44
N LEU A 115 3.51 -2.21 5.17
CA LEU A 115 3.00 -0.95 4.65
C LEU A 115 1.52 -1.09 4.31
N ILE A 116 0.68 -0.17 4.76
CA ILE A 116 -0.71 -0.03 4.29
C ILE A 116 -0.73 0.91 3.08
N ASN A 117 -1.29 0.46 1.98
CA ASN A 117 -1.47 1.21 0.73
C ASN A 117 -2.97 1.25 0.39
N SER A 118 -3.72 2.35 0.60
CA SER A 118 -3.33 3.62 1.15
C SER A 118 -4.51 4.24 1.92
N VAL A 119 -4.25 5.27 2.72
CA VAL A 119 -5.31 6.16 3.20
C VAL A 119 -5.44 7.36 2.27
N THR A 120 -6.67 7.88 2.13
CA THR A 120 -6.94 9.16 1.46
C THR A 120 -7.34 10.22 2.49
N ALA A 121 -7.48 11.48 2.08
CA ALA A 121 -7.96 12.54 2.97
C ALA A 121 -9.47 12.46 3.27
N GLU A 122 -10.17 11.46 2.73
CA GLU A 122 -11.58 11.20 3.06
C GLU A 122 -11.72 10.83 4.53
N THR A 123 -12.67 11.45 5.21
CA THR A 123 -12.92 11.22 6.65
C THR A 123 -13.08 9.74 7.00
N GLU A 124 -13.79 8.98 6.17
CA GLU A 124 -14.03 7.55 6.38
C GLU A 124 -12.72 6.76 6.24
N SER A 125 -11.90 7.06 5.24
CA SER A 125 -10.61 6.40 5.03
C SER A 125 -9.70 6.58 6.26
N LEU A 126 -9.57 7.81 6.75
CA LEU A 126 -8.71 8.11 7.90
C LEU A 126 -9.26 7.48 9.19
N ARG A 127 -10.58 7.61 9.44
CA ARG A 127 -11.24 7.05 10.63
C ARG A 127 -11.13 5.53 10.72
N ASP A 128 -11.23 4.84 9.58
CA ASP A 128 -11.33 3.39 9.56
C ASP A 128 -9.96 2.71 9.48
N LEU A 129 -8.97 3.34 8.83
CA LEU A 129 -7.67 2.70 8.57
C LEU A 129 -6.54 3.14 9.52
N LEU A 130 -6.52 4.40 9.99
CA LEU A 130 -5.46 4.84 10.92
C LEU A 130 -5.45 4.11 12.26
N PRO A 131 -6.62 3.78 12.89
CA PRO A 131 -6.62 2.94 14.08
C PRO A 131 -5.96 1.58 13.86
N VAL A 132 -6.21 0.94 12.71
CA VAL A 132 -5.60 -0.35 12.34
C VAL A 132 -4.09 -0.18 12.20
N ALA A 133 -3.63 0.85 11.46
CA ALA A 133 -2.22 1.14 11.32
C ALA A 133 -1.53 1.32 12.68
N ARG A 134 -2.17 2.07 13.59
CA ARG A 134 -1.66 2.34 14.94
C ARG A 134 -1.58 1.07 15.79
N GLU A 135 -2.60 0.22 15.76
CA GLU A 135 -2.67 -1.02 16.54
C GLU A 135 -1.56 -2.00 16.15
N TYR A 136 -1.26 -2.11 14.86
CA TYR A 136 -0.27 -3.06 14.34
C TYR A 136 1.11 -2.44 14.14
N GLY A 137 1.27 -1.13 14.32
CA GLY A 137 2.53 -0.42 14.11
C GLY A 137 2.95 -0.41 12.63
N ALA A 138 1.99 -0.45 11.71
CA ALA A 138 2.26 -0.44 10.27
C ALA A 138 2.66 0.97 9.79
N ALA A 139 3.48 1.03 8.74
CA ALA A 139 3.66 2.26 7.97
C ALA A 139 2.45 2.46 7.05
N VAL A 140 2.19 3.72 6.65
CA VAL A 140 0.99 4.08 5.87
C VAL A 140 1.37 4.98 4.71
N VAL A 141 0.88 4.66 3.51
CA VAL A 141 0.89 5.58 2.38
C VAL A 141 -0.31 6.53 2.50
N GLY A 142 -0.05 7.83 2.51
CA GLY A 142 -1.07 8.87 2.44
C GLY A 142 -1.20 9.41 1.03
N MET A 143 -2.36 9.22 0.41
CA MET A 143 -2.68 9.72 -0.93
C MET A 143 -3.51 11.01 -0.81
N PRO A 144 -2.95 12.20 -1.13
CA PRO A 144 -3.58 13.50 -0.88
C PRO A 144 -4.72 13.79 -1.86
N MET A 145 -5.85 13.13 -1.64
CA MET A 145 -7.09 13.29 -2.40
C MET A 145 -8.31 12.97 -1.55
N GLY A 146 -9.48 13.46 -1.97
CA GLY A 146 -10.79 13.00 -1.52
C GLY A 146 -11.54 13.93 -0.58
N HIS A 147 -10.88 14.67 0.30
CA HIS A 147 -11.58 15.47 1.34
C HIS A 147 -12.28 16.71 0.76
N ILE A 148 -11.54 17.56 0.05
CA ILE A 148 -12.05 18.83 -0.46
C ILE A 148 -12.19 18.80 -2.00
N HIS A 149 -11.18 18.25 -2.69
CA HIS A 149 -10.98 18.42 -4.13
C HIS A 149 -11.17 17.13 -4.94
N GLY A 150 -11.55 15.99 -4.31
CA GLY A 150 -11.49 14.70 -4.97
C GLY A 150 -10.05 14.38 -5.36
N LEU A 151 -9.72 14.32 -6.65
CA LEU A 151 -8.34 14.23 -7.15
C LEU A 151 -7.82 15.63 -7.51
N PRO A 152 -6.95 16.25 -6.66
CA PRO A 152 -6.50 17.62 -6.88
C PRO A 152 -5.59 17.75 -8.09
N LYS A 153 -5.90 18.73 -8.95
CA LYS A 153 -5.14 19.06 -10.16
C LYS A 153 -4.09 20.16 -9.97
N THR A 154 -3.95 20.66 -8.75
CA THR A 154 -3.03 21.75 -8.41
C THR A 154 -2.17 21.38 -7.22
N VAL A 155 -0.98 21.96 -7.14
CA VAL A 155 -0.07 21.82 -5.99
C VAL A 155 -0.76 22.20 -4.69
N GLN A 156 -1.45 23.34 -4.66
CA GLN A 156 -2.15 23.84 -3.47
C GLN A 156 -3.24 22.87 -3.02
N GLY A 157 -3.98 22.28 -3.96
CA GLY A 157 -5.00 21.28 -3.65
C GLY A 157 -4.38 20.02 -3.03
N ARG A 158 -3.28 19.50 -3.61
CA ARG A 158 -2.57 18.33 -3.05
C ARG A 158 -1.99 18.60 -1.68
N LEU A 159 -1.38 19.78 -1.47
CA LEU A 159 -0.86 20.17 -0.16
C LEU A 159 -1.96 20.35 0.88
N ALA A 160 -3.15 20.83 0.49
CA ALA A 160 -4.28 20.93 1.39
C ALA A 160 -4.77 19.55 1.85
N GLU A 161 -4.95 18.62 0.92
CA GLU A 161 -5.33 17.23 1.25
C GLU A 161 -4.24 16.51 2.06
N ALA A 162 -2.96 16.70 1.69
CA ALA A 162 -1.84 16.14 2.43
C ALA A 162 -1.82 16.60 3.89
N ARG A 163 -2.12 17.90 4.13
CA ARG A 163 -2.19 18.45 5.49
C ARG A 163 -3.26 17.78 6.32
N VAL A 164 -4.46 17.53 5.76
CA VAL A 164 -5.54 16.79 6.43
C VAL A 164 -5.05 15.42 6.87
N ILE A 165 -4.40 14.67 5.96
CA ILE A 165 -3.88 13.33 6.29
C ILE A 165 -2.86 13.41 7.42
N ILE A 166 -1.89 14.34 7.32
CA ILE A 166 -0.80 14.48 8.28
C ILE A 166 -1.33 14.85 9.68
N GLU A 167 -2.24 15.84 9.76
CA GLU A 167 -2.81 16.30 11.02
C GLU A 167 -3.64 15.20 11.67
N THR A 168 -4.46 14.50 10.88
CA THR A 168 -5.26 13.38 11.41
C THR A 168 -4.38 12.19 11.82
N ALA A 169 -3.32 11.87 11.07
CA ALA A 169 -2.38 10.81 11.45
C ALA A 169 -1.68 11.12 12.77
N ASP A 170 -1.31 12.40 13.01
CA ASP A 170 -0.77 12.85 14.30
C ASP A 170 -1.78 12.64 15.45
N GLU A 171 -3.06 12.97 15.23
CA GLU A 171 -4.13 12.77 16.23
C GLU A 171 -4.30 11.29 16.60
N TYR A 172 -4.15 10.38 15.62
CA TYR A 172 -4.17 8.93 15.86
C TYR A 172 -2.85 8.38 16.40
N GLY A 173 -1.81 9.22 16.54
CA GLY A 173 -0.50 8.84 17.06
C GLY A 173 0.31 7.97 16.11
N ILE A 174 0.15 8.14 14.80
CA ILE A 174 1.02 7.54 13.79
C ILE A 174 2.35 8.31 13.78
N PRO A 175 3.50 7.65 13.96
CA PRO A 175 4.79 8.32 13.86
C PRO A 175 4.98 8.95 12.48
N ARG A 176 5.55 10.17 12.45
CA ARG A 176 5.78 10.89 11.17
C ARG A 176 6.67 10.12 10.21
N GLU A 177 7.63 9.37 10.71
CA GLU A 177 8.48 8.47 9.92
C GLU A 177 7.73 7.27 9.31
N ASP A 178 6.55 6.95 9.82
CA ASP A 178 5.71 5.87 9.30
C ASP A 178 4.65 6.35 8.32
N LEU A 179 4.56 7.64 8.08
CA LEU A 179 3.67 8.23 7.07
C LEU A 179 4.45 8.57 5.81
N VAL A 180 4.13 7.88 4.71
CA VAL A 180 4.73 8.06 3.39
C VAL A 180 3.74 8.79 2.49
N MET A 181 4.07 9.98 2.01
CA MET A 181 3.16 10.76 1.15
C MET A 181 3.36 10.42 -0.32
N ASP A 182 2.30 9.97 -0.99
CA ASP A 182 2.25 9.80 -2.44
C ASP A 182 1.79 11.12 -3.10
N ALA A 183 2.68 11.78 -3.82
CA ALA A 183 2.33 13.03 -4.51
C ALA A 183 1.42 12.84 -5.74
N ILE A 184 0.97 11.64 -6.02
CA ILE A 184 0.05 11.21 -7.10
C ILE A 184 0.57 11.61 -8.48
N CYS A 185 1.25 10.69 -9.15
CA CYS A 185 1.69 10.85 -10.52
C CYS A 185 0.78 10.09 -11.49
N LEU A 186 -0.08 10.80 -12.20
CA LEU A 186 -0.90 10.20 -13.25
C LEU A 186 -0.12 10.02 -14.54
N ALA A 187 -0.48 8.98 -15.30
CA ALA A 187 0.05 8.81 -16.65
C ALA A 187 -0.27 10.05 -17.52
N SER A 188 0.68 10.47 -18.34
CA SER A 188 0.51 11.64 -19.23
C SER A 188 -0.65 11.47 -20.23
N SER A 189 -1.04 10.23 -20.54
CA SER A 189 -2.22 9.92 -21.33
C SER A 189 -3.55 10.19 -20.61
N ALA A 190 -3.54 10.15 -19.29
CA ALA A 190 -4.72 10.43 -18.46
C ALA A 190 -4.84 11.94 -18.16
N GLU A 191 -3.73 12.61 -17.85
CA GLU A 191 -3.71 14.05 -17.56
C GLU A 191 -2.37 14.70 -17.96
N LEU A 192 -2.43 15.57 -18.99
CA LEU A 192 -1.29 16.39 -19.39
C LEU A 192 -0.93 17.38 -18.25
N GLY A 193 0.34 17.41 -17.86
CA GLY A 193 0.83 18.30 -16.80
C GLY A 193 0.79 17.71 -15.39
N SER A 194 0.21 16.53 -15.16
CA SER A 194 0.20 15.89 -13.83
C SER A 194 1.61 15.69 -13.27
N MET A 195 2.59 15.34 -14.10
CA MET A 195 3.98 15.17 -13.69
C MET A 195 4.58 16.48 -13.11
N ALA A 196 4.33 17.63 -13.74
CA ALA A 196 4.81 18.90 -13.23
C ALA A 196 4.20 19.21 -11.85
N VAL A 197 2.87 19.02 -11.71
CA VAL A 197 2.20 19.18 -10.42
C VAL A 197 2.76 18.25 -9.36
N THR A 198 3.08 17.00 -9.72
CA THR A 198 3.70 16.02 -8.81
C THR A 198 5.07 16.50 -8.33
N LEU A 199 5.94 16.91 -9.25
CA LEU A 199 7.29 17.39 -8.92
C LEU A 199 7.25 18.67 -8.07
N ASP A 200 6.37 19.62 -8.42
CA ASP A 200 6.20 20.85 -7.66
C ASP A 200 5.56 20.60 -6.27
N THR A 201 4.80 19.50 -6.09
CA THR A 201 4.26 19.10 -4.79
C THR A 201 5.33 18.52 -3.87
N LEU A 202 6.37 17.92 -4.44
CA LEU A 202 7.49 17.30 -3.71
C LEU A 202 8.62 18.29 -3.38
N SER A 203 8.63 19.47 -3.99
CA SER A 203 9.67 20.51 -3.81
C SER A 203 9.33 21.46 -2.66
#